data_c27304b11dfddc311852c04f11bd8512
#
_entry.id   c27304b11dfddc311852c04f11bd8512
#
_cell.length_a   1.000
_cell.length_b   1.000
_cell.length_c   1.000
_cell.angle_alpha   90.00
_cell.angle_beta   90.00
_cell.angle_gamma   90.00
#
_symmetry.space_group_name_H-M   'P 1'
#
loop_
_entity.id
_entity.type
_entity.pdbx_description
1 polymer ?
#
loop_
_entity_poly.entity_id
_entity_poly.type
_entity_poly.pdbx_seq_one_letter_code
_entity_poly.pdbx_strand_id
1 'polypeptide(L)'
;MFENIFGIHEQALKVAGERLSVLAANLANVDTPGFKARDSDFAEVLSQAAAEADATGSAAAGAFPGMGGALPLAVTSAAHITMTPPGAIATDLKYRNPYQASLDGNTVEMPVEQAAFAENNVRYQASLNFINGRISELQLAIMGQ
;
A
#
# COMPACT_ATOMS: atom_id res chain seq x y z
N MET A 1 -1.31 -23.44 -6.85
CA MET A 1 -1.78 -23.85 -5.51
C MET A 1 -0.95 -23.25 -4.37
N PHE A 2 0.19 -22.61 -4.66
CA PHE A 2 1.09 -21.99 -3.65
C PHE A 2 1.10 -20.45 -3.70
N GLU A 3 0.28 -19.83 -4.54
CA GLU A 3 0.33 -18.38 -4.78
C GLU A 3 -0.20 -17.50 -3.65
N ASN A 4 -0.85 -18.07 -2.64
CA ASN A 4 -1.45 -17.25 -1.56
C ASN A 4 -1.13 -17.79 -0.16
N ILE A 5 0.10 -18.29 0.04
CA ILE A 5 0.53 -18.87 1.33
C ILE A 5 0.50 -17.82 2.45
N PHE A 6 0.86 -16.59 2.13
CA PHE A 6 0.93 -15.49 3.09
C PHE A 6 -0.37 -14.66 3.17
N GLY A 7 -1.28 -14.86 2.21
CA GLY A 7 -2.63 -14.28 2.20
C GLY A 7 -2.62 -12.76 2.37
N ILE A 8 -3.54 -12.26 3.18
CA ILE A 8 -3.74 -10.83 3.41
C ILE A 8 -2.53 -10.16 4.10
N HIS A 9 -1.69 -10.91 4.81
CA HIS A 9 -0.54 -10.33 5.52
C HIS A 9 0.55 -9.83 4.57
N GLU A 10 0.73 -10.46 3.41
CA GLU A 10 1.64 -9.96 2.37
C GLU A 10 1.14 -8.63 1.81
N GLN A 11 -0.15 -8.53 1.52
CA GLN A 11 -0.76 -7.30 1.04
C GLN A 11 -0.70 -6.20 2.10
N ALA A 12 -1.01 -6.54 3.35
CA ALA A 12 -0.89 -5.61 4.48
C ALA A 12 0.54 -5.07 4.65
N LEU A 13 1.55 -5.90 4.45
CA LEU A 13 2.95 -5.49 4.51
C LEU A 13 3.30 -4.49 3.39
N LYS A 14 2.87 -4.77 2.15
CA LYS A 14 3.07 -3.88 1.02
C LYS A 14 2.40 -2.52 1.24
N VAL A 15 1.11 -2.52 1.61
CA VAL A 15 0.33 -1.30 1.88
C VAL A 15 0.95 -0.49 3.03
N ALA A 16 1.37 -1.16 4.12
CA ALA A 16 2.03 -0.48 5.23
C ALA A 16 3.39 0.11 4.83
N GLY A 17 4.14 -0.55 3.94
CA GLY A 17 5.40 -0.05 3.40
C GLY A 17 5.20 1.18 2.52
N GLU A 18 4.19 1.19 1.65
CA GLU A 18 3.85 2.35 0.82
C GLU A 18 3.40 3.53 1.68
N ARG A 19 2.53 3.29 2.67
CA ARG A 19 2.09 4.33 3.60
C ARG A 19 3.27 4.93 4.38
N LEU A 20 4.26 4.10 4.75
CA LEU A 20 5.47 4.58 5.41
C LEU A 20 6.20 5.64 4.57
N SER A 21 6.32 5.43 3.26
CA SER A 21 6.96 6.38 2.36
C SER A 21 6.19 7.70 2.25
N VAL A 22 4.86 7.64 2.25
CA VAL A 22 3.99 8.84 2.22
C VAL A 22 4.12 9.63 3.51
N LEU A 23 4.07 8.96 4.68
CA LEU A 23 4.22 9.61 5.98
C LEU A 23 5.63 10.21 6.16
N ALA A 24 6.67 9.52 5.66
CA ALA A 24 8.03 10.07 5.65
C ALA A 24 8.15 11.31 4.76
N ALA A 25 7.48 11.32 3.59
CA ALA A 25 7.45 12.49 2.71
C ALA A 25 6.70 13.66 3.37
N ASN A 26 5.57 13.41 4.05
CA ASN A 26 4.87 14.45 4.80
C ASN A 26 5.76 15.03 5.90
N LEU A 27 6.41 14.17 6.69
CA LEU A 27 7.29 14.59 7.79
C LEU A 27 8.50 15.41 7.28
N ALA A 28 9.07 15.02 6.15
CA ALA A 28 10.18 15.74 5.54
C ALA A 28 9.77 17.15 5.05
N ASN A 29 8.48 17.39 4.81
CA ASN A 29 7.95 18.65 4.31
C ASN A 29 7.17 19.45 5.38
N VAL A 30 7.37 19.15 6.67
CA VAL A 30 6.68 19.85 7.77
C VAL A 30 6.96 21.35 7.77
N ASP A 31 8.16 21.75 7.39
CA ASP A 31 8.57 23.16 7.34
C ASP A 31 8.50 23.75 5.91
N THR A 32 7.91 23.04 4.95
CA THR A 32 7.79 23.52 3.56
C THR A 32 6.50 24.33 3.39
N PRO A 33 6.59 25.66 3.12
CA PRO A 33 5.41 26.50 2.95
C PRO A 33 4.51 25.99 1.81
N GLY A 34 3.19 25.97 2.05
CA GLY A 34 2.19 25.57 1.06
C GLY A 34 2.12 24.09 0.76
N PHE A 35 2.89 23.25 1.43
CA PHE A 35 2.85 21.78 1.22
C PHE A 35 1.49 21.20 1.66
N LYS A 36 0.97 20.27 0.87
CA LYS A 36 -0.30 19.58 1.15
C LYS A 36 -0.02 18.13 1.53
N ALA A 37 -0.29 17.78 2.78
CA ALA A 37 -0.16 16.43 3.29
C ALA A 37 -1.05 15.46 2.49
N ARG A 38 -0.50 14.28 2.21
CA ARG A 38 -1.22 13.19 1.54
C ARG A 38 -1.31 12.02 2.50
N ASP A 39 -2.37 11.26 2.40
CA ASP A 39 -2.54 9.99 3.11
C ASP A 39 -3.34 9.02 2.24
N SER A 40 -3.22 7.74 2.53
CA SER A 40 -4.03 6.68 1.94
C SER A 40 -4.91 6.08 3.01
N ASP A 41 -6.15 5.75 2.66
CA ASP A 41 -7.00 4.97 3.56
C ASP A 41 -6.52 3.52 3.56
N PHE A 42 -5.81 3.14 4.64
CA PHE A 42 -5.26 1.80 4.79
C PHE A 42 -6.32 0.70 4.64
N ALA A 43 -7.52 0.91 5.19
CA ALA A 43 -8.58 -0.09 5.16
C ALA A 43 -9.13 -0.24 3.73
N GLU A 44 -9.34 0.86 3.02
CA GLU A 44 -9.80 0.87 1.64
C GLU A 44 -8.78 0.21 0.71
N VAL A 45 -7.52 0.62 0.79
CA VAL A 45 -6.43 0.06 -0.03
C VAL A 45 -6.23 -1.43 0.25
N LEU A 46 -6.26 -1.85 1.51
CA LEU A 46 -6.13 -3.26 1.88
C LEU A 46 -7.30 -4.10 1.36
N SER A 47 -8.53 -3.57 1.41
CA SER A 47 -9.71 -4.26 0.87
C SER A 47 -9.63 -4.44 -0.64
N GLN A 48 -9.14 -3.43 -1.36
CA GLN A 48 -8.90 -3.50 -2.80
C GLN A 48 -7.80 -4.52 -3.13
N ALA A 49 -6.67 -4.46 -2.42
CA ALA A 49 -5.58 -5.41 -2.60
C ALA A 49 -5.98 -6.86 -2.31
N ALA A 50 -6.84 -7.08 -1.31
CA ALA A 50 -7.39 -8.40 -1.02
C ALA A 50 -8.31 -8.90 -2.14
N ALA A 51 -9.17 -8.02 -2.67
CA ALA A 51 -10.07 -8.36 -3.77
C ALA A 51 -9.31 -8.67 -5.07
N GLU A 52 -8.22 -7.94 -5.35
CA GLU A 52 -7.36 -8.22 -6.50
C GLU A 52 -6.61 -9.56 -6.37
N ALA A 53 -6.16 -9.90 -5.15
CA ALA A 53 -5.53 -11.19 -4.89
C ALA A 53 -6.49 -12.38 -5.11
N ASP A 54 -7.77 -12.22 -4.74
CA ASP A 54 -8.81 -13.22 -5.00
C ASP A 54 -9.18 -13.30 -6.49
N ALA A 55 -9.18 -12.16 -7.20
CA ALA A 55 -9.49 -12.10 -8.62
C ALA A 55 -8.41 -12.75 -9.51
N THR A 56 -7.14 -12.68 -9.12
CA THR A 56 -6.03 -13.35 -9.84
C THR A 56 -6.08 -14.87 -9.71
N GLY A 57 -6.73 -15.40 -8.67
CA GLY A 57 -7.00 -16.84 -8.52
C GLY A 57 -8.07 -17.38 -9.47
N SER A 58 -8.87 -16.51 -10.09
CA SER A 58 -9.94 -16.85 -11.05
C SER A 58 -9.69 -16.20 -12.39
N ALA A 59 -8.53 -16.44 -12.99
CA ALA A 59 -8.23 -15.92 -14.34
C ALA A 59 -9.07 -16.65 -15.39
N ALA A 60 -10.32 -16.23 -15.53
CA ALA A 60 -11.11 -16.40 -16.74
C ALA A 60 -10.88 -15.17 -17.63
N ALA A 61 -10.30 -15.45 -18.78
CA ALA A 61 -10.02 -14.50 -19.85
C ALA A 61 -11.18 -13.52 -20.11
N GLY A 62 -10.89 -12.21 -20.18
CA GLY A 62 -11.67 -11.29 -20.99
C GLY A 62 -12.54 -10.26 -20.30
N ALA A 63 -12.39 -9.99 -19.02
CA ALA A 63 -13.04 -8.84 -18.42
C ALA A 63 -12.00 -7.73 -18.17
N PHE A 64 -12.17 -6.58 -18.83
CA PHE A 64 -11.47 -5.36 -18.45
C PHE A 64 -11.97 -4.95 -17.06
N PRO A 65 -11.19 -5.06 -15.99
CA PRO A 65 -11.63 -4.58 -14.70
C PRO A 65 -11.75 -3.07 -14.76
N GLY A 66 -12.80 -2.59 -14.18
CA GLY A 66 -13.38 -1.28 -14.14
C GLY A 66 -12.46 -0.08 -14.32
N MET A 67 -12.96 0.81 -15.14
CA MET A 67 -12.48 2.15 -15.42
C MET A 67 -12.36 3.02 -14.16
N GLY A 68 -11.29 2.86 -13.45
CA GLY A 68 -10.88 3.68 -12.31
C GLY A 68 -9.36 3.86 -12.28
N GLY A 69 -8.66 3.44 -13.31
CA GLY A 69 -7.23 3.54 -13.42
C GLY A 69 -6.81 4.30 -14.66
N ALA A 70 -5.63 4.88 -14.63
CA ALA A 70 -5.00 5.50 -15.77
C ALA A 70 -5.13 4.62 -17.02
N LEU A 71 -5.63 5.18 -18.11
CA LEU A 71 -5.70 4.50 -19.39
C LEU A 71 -4.30 3.95 -19.72
N PRO A 72 -4.16 2.66 -20.01
CA PRO A 72 -2.86 2.13 -20.39
C PRO A 72 -2.38 2.91 -21.62
N LEU A 73 -1.20 3.51 -21.50
CA LEU A 73 -0.56 4.18 -22.63
C LEU A 73 -0.42 3.18 -23.76
N ALA A 74 -0.95 3.53 -24.93
CA ALA A 74 -0.79 2.71 -26.11
C ALA A 74 0.71 2.62 -26.46
N VAL A 75 1.28 1.45 -26.28
CA VAL A 75 2.67 1.18 -26.66
C VAL A 75 2.70 0.83 -28.14
N THR A 76 3.49 1.57 -28.91
CA THR A 76 3.68 1.33 -30.34
C THR A 76 4.63 0.16 -30.63
N SER A 77 5.31 -0.38 -29.63
CA SER A 77 6.19 -1.54 -29.71
C SER A 77 6.12 -2.36 -28.43
N ALA A 78 6.11 -3.68 -28.54
CA ALA A 78 6.14 -4.60 -27.39
C ALA A 78 7.44 -4.49 -26.56
N ALA A 79 8.47 -3.84 -27.08
CA ALA A 79 9.72 -3.58 -26.37
C ALA A 79 9.69 -2.31 -25.50
N HIS A 80 8.62 -1.52 -25.57
CA HIS A 80 8.47 -0.34 -24.72
C HIS A 80 8.15 -0.76 -23.29
N ILE A 81 8.91 -0.21 -22.36
CA ILE A 81 8.70 -0.43 -20.92
C ILE A 81 7.40 0.29 -20.52
N THR A 82 6.40 -0.45 -20.08
CA THR A 82 5.21 0.11 -19.45
C THR A 82 5.58 0.62 -18.07
N MET A 83 5.21 1.86 -17.73
CA MET A 83 5.58 2.49 -16.46
C MET A 83 4.85 1.93 -15.22
N THR A 84 3.97 0.94 -15.38
CA THR A 84 3.30 0.31 -14.25
C THR A 84 4.12 -0.93 -13.85
N PRO A 85 4.88 -0.88 -12.76
CA PRO A 85 5.56 -2.07 -12.27
C PRO A 85 4.53 -3.13 -11.90
N PRO A 86 4.73 -4.41 -12.29
CA PRO A 86 3.84 -5.50 -11.91
C PRO A 86 3.80 -5.59 -10.38
N GLY A 87 2.60 -5.52 -9.80
CA GLY A 87 2.38 -5.59 -8.35
C GLY A 87 2.43 -4.24 -7.61
N ALA A 88 2.46 -3.11 -8.33
CA ALA A 88 2.20 -1.82 -7.70
C ALA A 88 0.73 -1.76 -7.28
N ILE A 89 0.48 -1.65 -5.99
CA ILE A 89 -0.85 -1.37 -5.47
C ILE A 89 -1.21 0.05 -5.88
N ALA A 90 -2.32 0.23 -6.58
CA ALA A 90 -2.81 1.56 -6.93
C ALA A 90 -3.29 2.27 -5.65
N THR A 91 -2.38 2.94 -4.98
CA THR A 91 -2.70 3.70 -3.78
C THR A 91 -3.30 5.04 -4.19
N ASP A 92 -4.60 5.19 -4.08
CA ASP A 92 -5.27 6.48 -4.27
C ASP A 92 -4.92 7.41 -3.10
N LEU A 93 -3.96 8.32 -3.35
CA LEU A 93 -3.51 9.29 -2.36
C LEU A 93 -4.49 10.46 -2.30
N LYS A 94 -5.13 10.62 -1.15
CA LYS A 94 -6.06 11.71 -0.87
C LYS A 94 -5.32 12.83 -0.13
N TYR A 95 -5.66 14.10 -0.45
CA TYR A 95 -5.17 15.24 0.32
C TYR A 95 -5.92 15.30 1.65
N ARG A 96 -5.15 15.48 2.72
CA ARG A 96 -5.72 15.60 4.06
C ARG A 96 -6.08 17.05 4.38
N ASN A 97 -7.28 17.23 4.96
CA ASN A 97 -7.66 18.50 5.54
C ASN A 97 -6.95 18.67 6.90
N PRO A 98 -6.30 19.82 7.16
CA PRO A 98 -5.65 20.07 8.43
C PRO A 98 -6.69 20.25 9.55
N TYR A 99 -6.36 19.85 10.77
CA TYR A 99 -7.18 20.16 11.95
C TYR A 99 -7.10 21.64 12.32
N GLN A 100 -5.93 22.26 12.06
CA GLN A 100 -5.72 23.68 12.25
C GLN A 100 -5.21 24.33 10.96
N ALA A 101 -5.75 25.51 10.64
CA ALA A 101 -5.29 26.25 9.50
C ALA A 101 -3.92 26.88 9.82
N SER A 102 -2.91 26.57 9.02
CA SER A 102 -1.59 27.18 9.10
C SER A 102 -1.53 28.46 8.26
N LEU A 103 -0.81 29.47 8.75
CA LEU A 103 -0.62 30.76 8.05
C LEU A 103 0.18 30.60 6.75
N ASP A 104 1.06 29.63 6.66
CA ASP A 104 1.87 29.32 5.48
C ASP A 104 1.17 28.39 4.48
N GLY A 105 -0.06 27.95 4.80
CA GLY A 105 -0.84 27.04 3.95
C GLY A 105 -0.37 25.59 3.95
N ASN A 106 0.60 25.23 4.81
CA ASN A 106 1.02 23.84 5.03
C ASN A 106 -0.08 23.08 5.79
N THR A 107 -0.39 21.86 5.37
CA THR A 107 -1.40 21.00 6.00
C THR A 107 -0.78 19.84 6.82
N VAL A 108 0.55 19.82 6.95
CA VAL A 108 1.27 18.82 7.75
C VAL A 108 1.26 19.24 9.22
N GLU A 109 0.80 18.35 10.08
CA GLU A 109 0.85 18.51 11.53
C GLU A 109 1.84 17.50 12.12
N MET A 110 3.02 17.94 12.53
CA MET A 110 4.11 17.08 12.98
C MET A 110 3.70 16.03 14.03
N PRO A 111 2.95 16.37 15.11
CA PRO A 111 2.56 15.39 16.09
C PRO A 111 1.63 14.30 15.53
N VAL A 112 0.76 14.67 14.61
CA VAL A 112 -0.18 13.76 13.95
C VAL A 112 0.57 12.82 13.01
N GLU A 113 1.53 13.34 12.23
CA GLU A 113 2.36 12.50 11.36
C GLU A 113 3.23 11.53 12.14
N GLN A 114 3.83 11.98 13.24
CA GLN A 114 4.62 11.10 14.11
C GLN A 114 3.79 9.99 14.73
N ALA A 115 2.57 10.30 15.19
CA ALA A 115 1.65 9.30 15.72
C ALA A 115 1.24 8.29 14.64
N ALA A 116 0.88 8.76 13.44
CA ALA A 116 0.52 7.91 12.31
C ALA A 116 1.69 7.02 11.85
N PHE A 117 2.91 7.57 11.86
CA PHE A 117 4.13 6.84 11.55
C PHE A 117 4.38 5.72 12.57
N ALA A 118 4.26 6.02 13.87
CA ALA A 118 4.41 5.03 14.94
C ALA A 118 3.35 3.92 14.84
N GLU A 119 2.08 4.28 14.62
CA GLU A 119 1.00 3.32 14.41
C GLU A 119 1.27 2.42 13.20
N ASN A 120 1.68 3.00 12.07
CA ASN A 120 2.00 2.24 10.87
C ASN A 120 3.16 1.27 11.08
N ASN A 121 4.19 1.66 11.85
CA ASN A 121 5.29 0.77 12.21
C ASN A 121 4.83 -0.43 13.04
N VAL A 122 3.92 -0.23 13.99
CA VAL A 122 3.35 -1.34 14.78
C VAL A 122 2.57 -2.30 13.87
N ARG A 123 1.77 -1.79 12.94
CA ARG A 123 1.05 -2.62 11.96
C ARG A 123 1.99 -3.39 11.05
N TYR A 124 3.06 -2.75 10.58
CA TYR A 124 4.10 -3.38 9.77
C TYR A 124 4.78 -4.53 10.52
N GLN A 125 5.20 -4.30 11.76
CA GLN A 125 5.82 -5.33 12.61
C GLN A 125 4.86 -6.48 12.92
N ALA A 126 3.59 -6.19 13.19
CA ALA A 126 2.57 -7.22 13.39
C ALA A 126 2.43 -8.12 12.15
N SER A 127 2.37 -7.53 10.96
CA SER A 127 2.29 -8.28 9.69
C SER A 127 3.52 -9.17 9.47
N LEU A 128 4.73 -8.67 9.78
CA LEU A 128 5.95 -9.46 9.73
C LEU A 128 5.92 -10.64 10.70
N ASN A 129 5.43 -10.43 11.93
CA ASN A 129 5.33 -11.51 12.92
C ASN A 129 4.34 -12.59 12.48
N PHE A 130 3.22 -12.22 11.87
CA PHE A 130 2.26 -13.18 11.31
C PHE A 130 2.86 -13.97 10.15
N ILE A 131 3.59 -13.33 9.26
CA ILE A 131 4.28 -14.02 8.14
C ILE A 131 5.32 -15.00 8.69
N ASN A 132 6.14 -14.57 9.64
CA ASN A 132 7.14 -15.44 10.27
C ASN A 132 6.49 -16.62 10.99
N GLY A 133 5.36 -16.42 11.66
CA GLY A 133 4.57 -17.51 12.25
C GLY A 133 4.13 -18.53 11.21
N ARG A 134 3.58 -18.05 10.08
CA ARG A 134 3.18 -18.94 8.98
C ARG A 134 4.35 -19.71 8.37
N ILE A 135 5.51 -19.06 8.22
CA ILE A 135 6.72 -19.75 7.74
C ILE A 135 7.13 -20.87 8.71
N SER A 136 7.11 -20.58 10.01
CA SER A 136 7.43 -21.58 11.04
C SER A 136 6.44 -22.75 11.05
N GLU A 137 5.16 -22.50 10.92
CA GLU A 137 4.13 -23.54 10.79
C GLU A 137 4.38 -24.45 9.58
N LEU A 138 4.69 -23.84 8.42
CA LEU A 138 5.01 -24.59 7.21
C LEU A 138 6.29 -25.42 7.37
N GLN A 139 7.31 -24.89 8.01
CA GLN A 139 8.54 -25.63 8.29
C GLN A 139 8.29 -26.84 9.19
N LEU A 140 7.49 -26.67 10.26
CA LEU A 140 7.09 -27.77 11.13
C LEU A 140 6.29 -28.84 10.35
N ALA A 141 5.38 -28.44 9.48
CA ALA A 141 4.60 -29.36 8.66
C ALA A 141 5.47 -30.19 7.69
N ILE A 142 6.52 -29.57 7.13
CA ILE A 142 7.46 -30.25 6.20
C ILE A 142 8.42 -31.16 6.96
N MET A 143 8.91 -30.73 8.12
CA MET A 143 9.87 -31.52 8.92
C MET A 143 9.22 -32.66 9.71
N GLY A 144 7.89 -32.65 9.87
CA GLY A 144 7.15 -33.72 10.54
C GLY A 144 7.37 -33.79 12.05
N GLN A 145 7.75 -32.66 12.70
CA GLN A 145 7.93 -32.54 14.15
C GLN A 145 6.91 -31.59 14.76
#